data_148717dd706f6ea4b12dd120735c30e7
#
_entry.id   148717dd706f6ea4b12dd120735c30e7
#
_cell.length_a   1.000
_cell.length_b   1.000
_cell.length_c   1.000
_cell.angle_alpha   90.00
_cell.angle_beta   90.00
_cell.angle_gamma   90.00
#
_symmetry.space_group_name_H-M   'P 1'
#
loop_
_entity.id
_entity.type
_entity.pdbx_description
1 polymer ?
#
loop_
_entity_poly.entity_id
_entity_poly.type
_entity_poly.pdbx_seq_one_letter_code
_entity_poly.pdbx_strand_id
1 'polypeptide(L)'
;MKIQALIRLKILASQASSKEPVGPALGQFGIPIMDFCNKFNGLTQKYFNDTPLNVVIYSYGSQKYDFIIKFPDFSFFIKRCFTAFSPFKNPGYFLFPMDKLCYITPYILYEVLFYYSSVYLNNTVVFLKDYKKLMHSLKSNGFIVFSY
;
A
#
# COMPACT_ATOMS: atom_id res chain seq x y z
N MET A 1 17.96 8.40 21.05
CA MET A 1 18.83 8.48 19.86
C MET A 1 18.24 9.53 18.92
N LYS A 2 19.09 10.37 18.30
CA LYS A 2 18.61 11.41 17.37
C LYS A 2 18.46 10.80 15.98
N ILE A 3 17.30 10.96 15.34
CA ILE A 3 17.07 10.52 13.97
C ILE A 3 17.87 11.44 13.04
N GLN A 4 18.73 10.86 12.21
CA GLN A 4 19.52 11.60 11.22
C GLN A 4 18.78 11.70 9.87
N ALA A 5 18.13 10.61 9.46
CA ALA A 5 17.38 10.57 8.21
C ALA A 5 16.13 9.68 8.32
N LEU A 6 15.14 10.02 7.51
CA LEU A 6 13.90 9.26 7.36
C LEU A 6 13.77 8.89 5.90
N ILE A 7 13.80 7.58 5.62
CA ILE A 7 13.73 7.03 4.27
C ILE A 7 12.38 6.36 4.11
N ARG A 8 11.68 6.63 3.02
CA ARG A 8 10.40 6.01 2.67
C ARG A 8 10.56 5.25 1.38
N LEU A 9 10.28 3.95 1.44
CA LEU A 9 10.38 3.05 0.30
C LEU A 9 9.08 2.27 0.12
N LYS A 10 8.80 1.90 -1.11
CA LYS A 10 7.75 0.96 -1.45
C LYS A 10 8.41 -0.32 -1.97
N ILE A 11 8.24 -1.41 -1.24
CA ILE A 11 8.93 -2.69 -1.49
C ILE A 11 7.88 -3.80 -1.55
N LEU A 12 8.04 -4.73 -2.48
CA LEU A 12 7.17 -5.90 -2.56
C LEU A 12 7.44 -6.87 -1.41
N ALA A 13 6.41 -7.46 -0.85
CA ALA A 13 6.53 -8.43 0.24
C ALA A 13 7.43 -9.60 -0.18
N SER A 14 8.34 -9.99 0.72
CA SER A 14 9.31 -11.08 0.54
C SER A 14 10.27 -10.94 -0.66
N GLN A 15 10.35 -9.75 -1.28
CA GLN A 15 11.16 -9.52 -2.48
C GLN A 15 12.19 -8.39 -2.32
N ALA A 16 12.53 -8.01 -1.08
CA ALA A 16 13.58 -7.04 -0.86
C ALA A 16 14.94 -7.62 -1.31
N SER A 17 15.65 -6.87 -2.13
CA SER A 17 16.98 -7.23 -2.66
C SER A 17 17.90 -6.01 -2.65
N SER A 18 19.19 -6.23 -2.89
CA SER A 18 20.18 -5.14 -3.00
C SER A 18 20.03 -4.27 -4.26
N LYS A 19 19.10 -4.64 -5.14
CA LYS A 19 18.77 -3.86 -6.35
C LYS A 19 17.88 -2.68 -5.99
N GLU A 20 17.52 -1.87 -6.98
CA GLU A 20 16.50 -0.82 -6.82
C GLU A 20 15.16 -1.41 -6.32
N PRO A 21 14.48 -0.69 -5.43
CA PRO A 21 14.77 0.66 -4.90
C PRO A 21 15.62 0.67 -3.62
N VAL A 22 15.96 -0.49 -3.05
CA VAL A 22 16.55 -0.62 -1.72
C VAL A 22 18.02 -0.21 -1.70
N GLY A 23 18.82 -0.74 -2.65
CA GLY A 23 20.26 -0.54 -2.69
C GLY A 23 20.69 0.93 -2.66
N PRO A 24 20.29 1.72 -3.66
CA PRO A 24 20.68 3.13 -3.72
C PRO A 24 20.17 3.94 -2.51
N ALA A 25 18.95 3.66 -2.05
CA ALA A 25 18.33 4.40 -0.97
C ALA A 25 19.01 4.17 0.39
N LEU A 26 19.40 2.93 0.70
CA LEU A 26 20.05 2.60 1.97
C LEU A 26 21.56 2.84 1.93
N GLY A 27 22.17 2.65 0.75
CA GLY A 27 23.61 2.86 0.55
C GLY A 27 24.07 4.29 0.87
N GLN A 28 23.26 5.29 0.51
CA GLN A 28 23.54 6.70 0.80
C GLN A 28 23.70 6.99 2.31
N PHE A 29 23.03 6.20 3.17
CA PHE A 29 23.04 6.38 4.62
C PHE A 29 23.93 5.36 5.34
N GLY A 30 24.66 4.53 4.58
CA GLY A 30 25.57 3.52 5.14
C GLY A 30 24.85 2.40 5.90
N ILE A 31 23.58 2.16 5.62
CA ILE A 31 22.79 1.10 6.25
C ILE A 31 23.16 -0.24 5.63
N PRO A 32 23.37 -1.32 6.40
CA PRO A 32 23.69 -2.64 5.87
C PRO A 32 22.51 -3.23 5.11
N ILE A 33 22.60 -3.20 3.76
CA ILE A 33 21.50 -3.56 2.84
C ILE A 33 21.06 -5.01 3.02
N MET A 34 22.00 -5.95 3.11
CA MET A 34 21.69 -7.39 3.23
C MET A 34 20.98 -7.72 4.55
N ASP A 35 21.42 -7.09 5.65
CA ASP A 35 20.77 -7.26 6.96
C ASP A 35 19.32 -6.76 6.92
N PHE A 36 19.10 -5.58 6.32
CA PHE A 36 17.76 -5.05 6.11
C PHE A 36 16.88 -5.99 5.26
N CYS A 37 17.40 -6.47 4.12
CA CYS A 37 16.66 -7.37 3.23
C CYS A 37 16.24 -8.66 3.95
N ASN A 38 17.15 -9.28 4.70
CA ASN A 38 16.88 -10.50 5.43
C ASN A 38 15.80 -10.29 6.50
N LYS A 39 15.91 -9.23 7.29
CA LYS A 39 14.91 -8.88 8.32
C LYS A 39 13.56 -8.55 7.71
N PHE A 40 13.54 -7.74 6.65
CA PHE A 40 12.30 -7.38 5.96
C PHE A 40 11.62 -8.59 5.35
N ASN A 41 12.34 -9.41 4.60
CA ASN A 41 11.77 -10.60 3.96
C ASN A 41 11.23 -11.58 5.01
N GLY A 42 11.93 -11.80 6.12
CA GLY A 42 11.45 -12.64 7.22
C GLY A 42 10.14 -12.15 7.84
N LEU A 43 10.03 -10.84 8.08
CA LEU A 43 8.82 -10.24 8.65
C LEU A 43 7.63 -10.21 7.69
N THR A 44 7.90 -10.22 6.38
CA THR A 44 6.87 -10.08 5.34
C THR A 44 6.40 -11.38 4.73
N GLN A 45 6.92 -12.54 5.14
CA GLN A 45 6.49 -13.87 4.67
C GLN A 45 4.98 -14.13 4.86
N LYS A 46 4.37 -13.52 5.86
CA LYS A 46 2.93 -13.62 6.14
C LYS A 46 2.02 -12.91 5.14
N TYR A 47 2.58 -12.03 4.32
CA TYR A 47 1.82 -11.32 3.28
C TYR A 47 1.88 -12.09 1.97
N PHE A 48 0.86 -11.89 1.12
CA PHE A 48 0.91 -12.43 -0.23
C PHE A 48 2.11 -11.83 -0.99
N ASN A 49 2.80 -12.65 -1.75
CA ASN A 49 3.83 -12.20 -2.66
C ASN A 49 3.26 -11.10 -3.58
N ASP A 50 4.11 -10.18 -4.01
CA ASP A 50 3.74 -9.03 -4.83
C ASP A 50 2.86 -7.97 -4.14
N THR A 51 2.61 -8.08 -2.82
CA THR A 51 1.93 -7.02 -2.08
C THR A 51 2.88 -5.85 -1.85
N PRO A 52 2.59 -4.63 -2.39
CA PRO A 52 3.45 -3.47 -2.19
C PRO A 52 3.29 -2.93 -0.78
N LEU A 53 4.33 -3.04 0.02
CA LEU A 53 4.38 -2.56 1.40
C LEU A 53 5.11 -1.22 1.46
N ASN A 54 4.53 -0.27 2.18
CA ASN A 54 5.18 1.01 2.46
C ASN A 54 6.07 0.87 3.69
N VAL A 55 7.37 1.09 3.53
CA VAL A 55 8.36 0.96 4.60
C VAL A 55 8.92 2.33 4.95
N VAL A 56 8.94 2.62 6.24
CA VAL A 56 9.58 3.83 6.78
C VAL A 56 10.79 3.39 7.59
N ILE A 57 11.98 3.83 7.18
CA ILE A 57 13.24 3.48 7.79
C ILE A 57 13.80 4.72 8.48
N TYR A 58 14.16 4.56 9.74
CA TYR A 58 14.77 5.59 10.58
C TYR A 58 16.27 5.30 10.67
N SER A 59 17.09 6.17 10.14
CA SER A 59 18.54 6.09 10.29
C SER A 59 18.99 6.92 11.50
N TYR A 60 19.75 6.30 12.38
CA TYR A 60 20.36 6.97 13.55
C TYR A 60 21.85 7.26 13.35
N GLY A 61 22.41 6.88 12.19
CA GLY A 61 23.84 6.92 11.91
C GLY A 61 24.58 5.70 12.47
N SER A 62 25.88 5.59 12.11
CA SER A 62 26.75 4.48 12.57
C SER A 62 26.15 3.10 12.27
N GLN A 63 25.53 2.91 11.11
CA GLN A 63 24.89 1.66 10.68
C GLN A 63 23.66 1.24 11.51
N LYS A 64 23.23 2.05 12.48
CA LYS A 64 22.04 1.78 13.30
C LYS A 64 20.80 2.30 12.60
N TYR A 65 19.81 1.44 12.49
CA TYR A 65 18.54 1.77 11.87
C TYR A 65 17.39 0.98 12.50
N ASP A 66 16.21 1.54 12.44
CA ASP A 66 14.94 0.87 12.72
C ASP A 66 14.01 1.06 11.53
N PHE A 67 13.08 0.16 11.35
CA PHE A 67 12.09 0.30 10.29
C PHE A 67 10.70 -0.13 10.72
N ILE A 68 9.71 0.52 10.15
CA ILE A 68 8.29 0.23 10.36
C ILE A 68 7.67 -0.14 9.01
N ILE A 69 7.01 -1.28 8.95
CA ILE A 69 6.25 -1.72 7.79
C ILE A 69 4.83 -1.18 7.96
N LYS A 70 4.41 -0.34 7.01
CA LYS A 70 3.03 0.14 6.93
C LYS A 70 2.23 -0.75 6.00
N PHE A 71 0.92 -0.80 6.25
CA PHE A 71 0.00 -1.56 5.42
C PHE A 71 -0.03 -1.04 3.98
N PRO A 72 -0.33 -1.91 3.02
CA PRO A 72 -0.49 -1.51 1.62
C PRO A 72 -1.63 -0.52 1.46
N ASP A 73 -1.55 0.27 0.40
CA ASP A 73 -2.58 1.24 0.07
C ASP A 73 -3.88 0.53 -0.35
N PHE A 74 -5.01 1.08 0.04
CA PHE A 74 -6.33 0.57 -0.35
C PHE A 74 -6.51 0.39 -1.84
N SER A 75 -5.92 1.29 -2.63
CA SER A 75 -5.96 1.23 -4.09
C SER A 75 -5.38 -0.06 -4.67
N PHE A 76 -4.42 -0.67 -3.98
CA PHE A 76 -3.87 -1.96 -4.38
C PHE A 76 -4.90 -3.08 -4.25
N PHE A 77 -5.64 -3.13 -3.13
CA PHE A 77 -6.69 -4.15 -2.93
C PHE A 77 -7.82 -4.01 -3.91
N ILE A 78 -8.27 -2.79 -4.14
CA ILE A 78 -9.34 -2.52 -5.11
C ILE A 78 -8.92 -2.99 -6.50
N LYS A 79 -7.72 -2.63 -6.94
CA LYS A 79 -7.20 -3.08 -8.24
C LYS A 79 -7.11 -4.60 -8.32
N ARG A 80 -6.79 -5.28 -7.23
CA ARG A 80 -6.70 -6.74 -7.19
C ARG A 80 -8.08 -7.41 -7.18
N CYS A 81 -9.06 -6.84 -6.47
CA CYS A 81 -10.45 -7.32 -6.47
C CYS A 81 -11.13 -7.13 -7.83
N PHE A 82 -10.75 -6.07 -8.54
CA PHE A 82 -11.34 -5.68 -9.81
C PHE A 82 -10.37 -5.85 -10.98
N THR A 83 -9.66 -6.97 -11.05
CA THR A 83 -8.67 -7.27 -12.12
C THR A 83 -9.23 -7.21 -13.53
N ALA A 84 -10.55 -7.37 -13.69
CA ALA A 84 -11.24 -7.26 -14.98
C ALA A 84 -11.41 -5.81 -15.48
N PHE A 85 -11.14 -4.82 -14.61
CA PHE A 85 -11.37 -3.41 -14.89
C PHE A 85 -10.06 -2.64 -14.87
N SER A 86 -9.58 -2.26 -16.03
CA SER A 86 -8.45 -1.33 -16.10
C SER A 86 -8.89 0.04 -15.58
N PRO A 87 -8.13 0.64 -14.64
CA PRO A 87 -8.43 2.00 -14.19
C PRO A 87 -8.33 2.98 -15.37
N PHE A 88 -9.11 4.04 -15.33
CA PHE A 88 -9.07 5.08 -16.36
C PHE A 88 -7.65 5.62 -16.54
N LYS A 89 -7.27 5.90 -17.79
CA LYS A 89 -5.97 6.52 -18.09
C LYS A 89 -5.81 7.88 -17.39
N ASN A 90 -6.91 8.61 -17.20
CA ASN A 90 -6.92 9.92 -16.54
C ASN A 90 -7.97 9.92 -15.41
N PRO A 91 -7.64 9.48 -14.18
CA PRO A 91 -8.58 9.52 -13.07
C PRO A 91 -8.98 10.97 -12.74
N GLY A 92 -10.28 11.20 -12.55
CA GLY A 92 -10.83 12.52 -12.22
C GLY A 92 -11.40 13.34 -13.40
N TYR A 93 -11.15 12.95 -14.63
CA TYR A 93 -11.74 13.59 -15.81
C TYR A 93 -12.81 12.69 -16.44
N PHE A 94 -14.06 12.96 -16.14
CA PHE A 94 -15.21 12.36 -16.82
C PHE A 94 -15.59 13.22 -18.01
N LEU A 95 -14.96 13.00 -19.16
CA LEU A 95 -15.26 13.77 -20.35
C LEU A 95 -16.31 13.16 -21.26
N PHE A 96 -16.58 11.83 -21.18
CA PHE A 96 -17.59 11.19 -22.03
C PHE A 96 -18.26 9.99 -21.37
N PRO A 97 -19.59 9.77 -21.65
CA PRO A 97 -20.37 8.66 -21.11
C PRO A 97 -20.03 7.28 -21.73
N MET A 98 -19.09 7.20 -22.65
CA MET A 98 -18.69 5.98 -23.35
C MET A 98 -17.53 5.22 -22.71
N ASP A 99 -16.84 5.81 -21.75
CA ASP A 99 -15.78 5.10 -21.03
C ASP A 99 -16.42 4.07 -20.11
N LYS A 100 -15.87 2.85 -20.10
CA LYS A 100 -16.34 1.74 -19.28
C LYS A 100 -16.31 2.15 -17.80
N LEU A 101 -17.44 2.65 -17.32
CA LEU A 101 -17.63 3.04 -15.93
C LEU A 101 -17.60 1.79 -15.04
N CYS A 102 -16.65 1.72 -14.15
CA CYS A 102 -16.66 0.69 -13.13
C CYS A 102 -17.62 1.09 -12.01
N TYR A 103 -18.77 0.44 -12.00
CA TYR A 103 -19.76 0.62 -10.96
C TYR A 103 -19.48 -0.32 -9.81
N ILE A 104 -19.38 0.24 -8.61
CA ILE A 104 -19.17 -0.52 -7.39
C ILE A 104 -20.36 -0.31 -6.47
N THR A 105 -20.96 -1.41 -5.98
CA THR A 105 -22.01 -1.32 -4.98
C THR A 105 -21.43 -1.05 -3.59
N PRO A 106 -22.16 -0.34 -2.72
CA PRO A 106 -21.71 -0.11 -1.33
C PRO A 106 -21.44 -1.40 -0.57
N TYR A 107 -22.15 -2.48 -0.90
CA TYR A 107 -21.96 -3.79 -0.28
C TYR A 107 -20.58 -4.37 -0.59
N ILE A 108 -20.11 -4.33 -1.83
CA ILE A 108 -18.77 -4.79 -2.20
C ILE A 108 -17.70 -3.99 -1.48
N LEU A 109 -17.92 -2.68 -1.32
CA LEU A 109 -16.99 -1.84 -0.56
C LEU A 109 -16.90 -2.24 0.90
N TYR A 110 -18.03 -2.56 1.51
CA TYR A 110 -18.06 -3.04 2.88
C TYR A 110 -17.30 -4.36 3.03
N GLU A 111 -17.49 -5.31 2.12
CA GLU A 111 -16.79 -6.58 2.09
C GLU A 111 -15.27 -6.41 1.96
N VAL A 112 -14.83 -5.54 1.05
CA VAL A 112 -13.41 -5.22 0.88
C VAL A 112 -12.82 -4.60 2.14
N LEU A 113 -13.54 -3.68 2.79
CA LEU A 113 -13.14 -3.06 4.06
C LEU A 113 -13.07 -4.10 5.18
N PHE A 114 -14.07 -4.95 5.28
CA PHE A 114 -14.12 -6.01 6.30
C PHE A 114 -12.94 -6.96 6.13
N TYR A 115 -12.67 -7.42 4.91
CA TYR A 115 -11.52 -8.25 4.60
C TYR A 115 -10.19 -7.55 4.93
N TYR A 116 -10.06 -6.28 4.56
CA TYR A 116 -8.88 -5.48 4.89
C TYR A 116 -8.67 -5.35 6.40
N SER A 117 -9.74 -5.08 7.15
CA SER A 117 -9.65 -4.96 8.61
C SER A 117 -9.30 -6.29 9.29
N SER A 118 -9.84 -7.41 8.80
CA SER A 118 -9.57 -8.74 9.37
C SER A 118 -8.12 -9.18 9.14
N VAL A 119 -7.57 -8.92 7.95
CA VAL A 119 -6.22 -9.39 7.58
C VAL A 119 -5.13 -8.45 8.09
N TYR A 120 -5.37 -7.14 8.09
CA TYR A 120 -4.32 -6.15 8.32
C TYR A 120 -4.45 -5.36 9.61
N LEU A 121 -5.64 -5.21 10.15
CA LEU A 121 -5.91 -4.40 11.34
C LEU A 121 -6.26 -5.24 12.59
N ASN A 122 -6.01 -6.56 12.57
CA ASN A 122 -6.31 -7.47 13.69
C ASN A 122 -7.75 -7.31 14.22
N ASN A 123 -8.73 -7.35 13.34
CA ASN A 123 -10.16 -7.24 13.67
C ASN A 123 -10.60 -5.94 14.37
N THR A 124 -9.88 -4.85 14.17
CA THR A 124 -10.41 -3.57 14.62
C THR A 124 -11.66 -3.21 13.82
N VAL A 125 -12.65 -2.69 14.52
CA VAL A 125 -13.94 -2.32 13.91
C VAL A 125 -13.72 -1.36 12.76
N VAL A 126 -14.33 -1.64 11.60
CA VAL A 126 -14.31 -0.75 10.44
C VAL A 126 -15.09 0.52 10.79
N PHE A 127 -14.38 1.63 10.93
CA PHE A 127 -15.02 2.90 11.26
C PHE A 127 -15.54 3.60 10.00
N LEU A 128 -16.64 4.33 10.16
CA LEU A 128 -17.19 5.24 9.13
C LEU A 128 -16.13 6.16 8.50
N LYS A 129 -15.12 6.53 9.29
CA LYS A 129 -13.98 7.33 8.84
C LYS A 129 -13.15 6.63 7.75
N ASP A 130 -12.93 5.33 7.89
CA ASP A 130 -12.15 4.55 6.92
C ASP A 130 -12.98 4.29 5.66
N TYR A 131 -14.28 4.08 5.81
CA TYR A 131 -15.20 4.02 4.68
C TYR A 131 -15.21 5.32 3.85
N LYS A 132 -15.24 6.48 4.50
CA LYS A 132 -15.17 7.78 3.81
C LYS A 132 -13.83 7.98 3.08
N LYS A 133 -12.73 7.56 3.67
CA LYS A 133 -11.40 7.60 3.02
C LYS A 133 -11.37 6.69 1.79
N LEU A 134 -11.93 5.49 1.91
CA LEU A 134 -12.04 4.56 0.81
C LEU A 134 -12.87 5.15 -0.34
N MET A 135 -14.03 5.70 -0.04
CA MET A 135 -14.90 6.34 -1.02
C MET A 135 -14.18 7.47 -1.78
N HIS A 136 -13.42 8.28 -1.06
CA HIS A 136 -12.62 9.35 -1.68
C HIS A 136 -11.52 8.78 -2.59
N SER A 137 -10.81 7.76 -2.13
CA SER A 137 -9.77 7.07 -2.89
C SER A 137 -10.33 6.40 -4.15
N LEU A 138 -11.54 5.84 -4.08
CA LEU A 138 -12.21 5.24 -5.23
C LEU A 138 -12.57 6.28 -6.28
N LYS A 139 -13.19 7.38 -5.86
CA LYS A 139 -13.52 8.48 -6.77
C LYS A 139 -12.28 9.03 -7.46
N SER A 140 -11.18 9.20 -6.73
CA SER A 140 -9.91 9.66 -7.33
C SER A 140 -9.29 8.66 -8.31
N ASN A 141 -9.60 7.36 -8.19
CA ASN A 141 -9.18 6.32 -9.12
C ASN A 141 -10.19 6.09 -10.27
N GLY A 142 -11.27 6.88 -10.35
CA GLY A 142 -12.24 6.79 -11.44
C GLY A 142 -13.35 5.75 -11.27
N PHE A 143 -13.60 5.28 -10.05
CA PHE A 143 -14.72 4.41 -9.74
C PHE A 143 -15.97 5.20 -9.37
N ILE A 144 -17.13 4.77 -9.84
CA ILE A 144 -18.42 5.33 -9.44
C ILE A 144 -19.07 4.38 -8.44
N VAL A 145 -19.39 4.91 -7.27
CA VAL A 145 -20.12 4.17 -6.25
C VAL A 145 -21.58 4.60 -6.30
N PHE A 146 -22.47 3.66 -6.53
CA PHE A 146 -23.90 3.93 -6.42
C PHE A 146 -24.25 4.18 -4.96
N SER A 147 -24.81 5.33 -4.67
CA SER A 147 -25.57 5.58 -3.45
C SER A 147 -27.04 5.34 -3.76
N TYR A 148 -27.62 4.29 -3.19
CA TYR A 148 -29.07 4.16 -3.12
C TYR A 148 -29.62 5.18 -2.16
#